data_926bdf9a98fbbace7de9c7c2258716a2
#
_entry.id   926bdf9a98fbbace7de9c7c2258716a2
#
_cell.length_a   1.000
_cell.length_b   1.000
_cell.length_c   1.000
_cell.angle_alpha   90.00
_cell.angle_beta   90.00
_cell.angle_gamma   90.00
#
_symmetry.space_group_name_H-M   'P 1'
#
loop_
_entity.id
_entity.type
_entity.pdbx_description
1 polymer ?
#
loop_
_entity_poly.entity_id
_entity_poly.type
_entity_poly.pdbx_seq_one_letter_code
_entity_poly.pdbx_strand_id
1 'polypeptide(L)'
;MSDGVSPMLVDSFGRHIHYLRVSVTDRCDLRCNYCMPKDFKGFEEPANWLSHEEMVRLVGLFVQLGVRKVRLTGGEPLLRRGVTDLAAGIAAMKLVQDLSVSTNGTTLARHAAALKAAGVTRLNVSLDTLDRQRFAKVCGRDCLPKVLDGLQEARRVGLMPIKLNCVVTPDMQEAELARMLAYSLASGFILRLIETMPMGSTGQQFVPVDLSQRGERIAERFGLVPALDFGDGGPARYWSAGEDRPALGVITPMSRHFCATCNRVRLTVDGTLHLCLGQEDQVPLGRMLRDGASDADLMAAIRAGIAAKPERHEFGTAPTKVVRFMSQTGG
;
A
#
# COMPACT_ATOMS: atom_id res chain seq x y z
N MET A 1 11.78 32.05 -20.79
CA MET A 1 10.97 31.35 -19.79
C MET A 1 10.58 30.03 -20.41
N SER A 2 11.33 28.96 -20.15
CA SER A 2 11.04 27.64 -20.70
C SER A 2 9.85 27.06 -19.94
N ASP A 3 8.76 26.78 -20.66
CA ASP A 3 7.62 26.06 -20.14
C ASP A 3 8.10 24.73 -19.55
N GLY A 4 8.20 24.72 -18.22
CA GLY A 4 8.69 23.58 -17.46
C GLY A 4 7.68 22.44 -17.46
N VAL A 5 7.64 21.66 -18.52
CA VAL A 5 7.08 20.31 -18.44
C VAL A 5 7.91 19.56 -17.42
N SER A 6 7.34 19.36 -16.24
CA SER A 6 7.98 18.57 -15.17
C SER A 6 8.39 17.23 -15.76
N PRO A 7 9.66 16.82 -15.70
CA PRO A 7 10.13 15.63 -16.40
C PRO A 7 9.43 14.41 -15.80
N MET A 8 8.47 13.86 -16.51
CA MET A 8 7.71 12.67 -16.07
C MET A 8 8.61 11.43 -16.13
N LEU A 9 8.51 10.59 -15.10
CA LEU A 9 9.10 9.25 -15.09
C LEU A 9 8.27 8.35 -16.00
N VAL A 10 8.83 7.93 -17.13
CA VAL A 10 8.21 7.01 -18.08
C VAL A 10 9.11 5.79 -18.23
N ASP A 11 8.56 4.59 -18.10
CA ASP A 11 9.31 3.36 -18.31
C ASP A 11 9.37 2.95 -19.79
N SER A 12 10.12 1.87 -20.09
CA SER A 12 10.32 1.38 -21.47
C SER A 12 9.02 0.86 -22.13
N PHE A 13 7.92 0.75 -21.39
CA PHE A 13 6.61 0.32 -21.89
C PHE A 13 5.61 1.47 -21.98
N GLY A 14 6.07 2.73 -21.83
CA GLY A 14 5.24 3.93 -21.91
C GLY A 14 4.37 4.18 -20.66
N ARG A 15 4.61 3.48 -19.53
CA ARG A 15 3.85 3.69 -18.31
C ARG A 15 4.39 4.88 -17.55
N HIS A 16 3.50 5.81 -17.17
CA HIS A 16 3.85 6.97 -16.35
C HIS A 16 3.91 6.62 -14.87
N ILE A 17 5.10 6.72 -14.26
CA ILE A 17 5.33 6.40 -12.85
C ILE A 17 5.15 7.69 -12.02
N HIS A 18 4.00 7.82 -11.39
CA HIS A 18 3.65 8.99 -10.58
C HIS A 18 3.24 8.65 -9.14
N TYR A 19 3.39 7.38 -8.74
CA TYR A 19 3.01 6.88 -7.44
C TYR A 19 4.19 6.18 -6.75
N LEU A 20 4.63 6.73 -5.61
CA LEU A 20 5.67 6.16 -4.76
C LEU A 20 5.06 5.57 -3.49
N ARG A 21 5.40 4.31 -3.19
CA ARG A 21 5.12 3.70 -1.89
C ARG A 21 6.41 3.71 -1.08
N VAL A 22 6.36 4.23 0.14
CA VAL A 22 7.51 4.36 1.03
C VAL A 22 7.29 3.48 2.24
N SER A 23 8.04 2.39 2.35
CA SER A 23 8.09 1.58 3.56
C SER A 23 8.96 2.30 4.58
N VAL A 24 8.34 2.76 5.66
CA VAL A 24 9.03 3.52 6.70
C VAL A 24 9.59 2.63 7.82
N THR A 25 9.22 1.35 7.82
CA THR A 25 9.69 0.32 8.75
C THR A 25 9.33 -1.06 8.21
N ASP A 26 10.10 -2.08 8.53
CA ASP A 26 9.74 -3.48 8.28
C ASP A 26 9.04 -4.14 9.49
N ARG A 27 8.95 -3.42 10.63
CA ARG A 27 8.37 -3.90 11.88
C ARG A 27 6.86 -3.81 11.88
N CYS A 28 6.24 -4.80 12.50
CA CYS A 28 4.80 -4.85 12.68
C CYS A 28 4.49 -5.47 14.06
N ASP A 29 3.44 -5.01 14.70
CA ASP A 29 2.91 -5.57 15.94
C ASP A 29 1.94 -6.75 15.71
N LEU A 30 1.63 -7.06 14.44
CA LEU A 30 0.86 -8.23 14.02
C LEU A 30 1.75 -9.26 13.31
N ARG A 31 1.26 -10.51 13.24
CA ARG A 31 1.89 -11.63 12.53
C ARG A 31 0.87 -12.29 11.61
N CYS A 32 0.34 -11.50 10.65
CA CYS A 32 -0.64 -12.01 9.71
C CYS A 32 -0.03 -13.19 8.92
N ASN A 33 -0.75 -14.30 8.90
CA ASN A 33 -0.28 -15.60 8.41
C ASN A 33 0.11 -15.63 6.92
N TYR A 34 -0.35 -14.66 6.14
CA TYR A 34 0.02 -14.47 4.72
C TYR A 34 1.11 -13.43 4.50
N CYS A 35 1.54 -12.69 5.54
CA CYS A 35 2.41 -11.51 5.39
C CYS A 35 3.80 -11.71 5.99
N MET A 36 3.88 -12.25 7.21
CA MET A 36 5.12 -12.32 7.98
C MET A 36 5.18 -13.62 8.77
N PRO A 37 6.34 -14.30 8.86
CA PRO A 37 6.52 -15.49 9.68
C PRO A 37 6.23 -15.20 11.16
N LYS A 38 5.64 -16.18 11.86
CA LYS A 38 5.34 -16.07 13.31
C LYS A 38 6.61 -15.85 14.15
N ASP A 39 7.70 -16.44 13.72
CA ASP A 39 8.98 -16.40 14.44
C ASP A 39 9.86 -15.21 14.07
N PHE A 40 9.36 -14.27 13.26
CA PHE A 40 10.13 -13.09 12.91
C PHE A 40 10.37 -12.21 14.14
N LYS A 41 11.64 -12.01 14.51
CA LYS A 41 12.09 -11.29 15.73
C LYS A 41 12.96 -10.07 15.42
N GLY A 42 12.72 -9.36 14.32
CA GLY A 42 13.46 -8.14 14.00
C GLY A 42 13.08 -6.98 14.93
N PHE A 43 13.74 -6.81 16.09
CA PHE A 43 13.40 -5.78 17.09
C PHE A 43 14.37 -4.60 17.13
N GLU A 44 15.57 -4.73 16.57
CA GLU A 44 16.56 -3.66 16.54
C GLU A 44 16.45 -2.88 15.23
N GLU A 45 16.54 -1.54 15.30
CA GLU A 45 16.61 -0.73 14.09
C GLU A 45 18.01 -0.86 13.49
N PRO A 46 18.13 -1.47 12.29
CA PRO A 46 19.41 -1.56 11.64
C PRO A 46 19.99 -0.18 11.37
N ALA A 47 21.30 -0.02 11.50
CA ALA A 47 21.98 1.26 11.25
C ALA A 47 21.84 1.77 9.81
N ASN A 48 21.45 0.89 8.88
CA ASN A 48 21.21 1.24 7.49
C ASN A 48 19.80 1.79 7.20
N TRP A 49 18.91 1.92 8.19
CA TRP A 49 17.65 2.58 7.98
C TRP A 49 17.84 4.08 7.74
N LEU A 50 17.10 4.59 6.77
CA LEU A 50 17.09 6.03 6.49
C LEU A 50 16.53 6.83 7.66
N SER A 51 17.13 7.97 7.94
CA SER A 51 16.53 8.99 8.81
C SER A 51 15.27 9.59 8.16
N HIS A 52 14.50 10.38 8.90
CA HIS A 52 13.35 11.08 8.32
C HIS A 52 13.79 12.09 7.28
N GLU A 53 14.89 12.80 7.53
CA GLU A 53 15.46 13.80 6.63
C GLU A 53 15.94 13.14 5.32
N GLU A 54 16.63 12.00 5.41
CA GLU A 54 17.04 11.22 4.25
C GLU A 54 15.83 10.72 3.43
N MET A 55 14.76 10.24 4.10
CA MET A 55 13.52 9.86 3.42
C MET A 55 12.84 11.04 2.75
N VAL A 56 12.73 12.19 3.43
CA VAL A 56 12.14 13.42 2.86
C VAL A 56 12.96 13.86 1.65
N ARG A 57 14.31 13.84 1.74
CA ARG A 57 15.19 14.17 0.61
C ARG A 57 14.92 13.26 -0.59
N LEU A 58 14.94 11.94 -0.40
CA LEU A 58 14.68 10.99 -1.50
C LEU A 58 13.28 11.15 -2.10
N VAL A 59 12.24 11.25 -1.27
CA VAL A 59 10.87 11.53 -1.74
C VAL A 59 10.80 12.82 -2.54
N GLY A 60 11.52 13.87 -2.10
CA GLY A 60 11.62 15.14 -2.81
C GLY A 60 12.19 15.01 -4.23
N LEU A 61 13.20 14.14 -4.43
CA LEU A 61 13.75 13.85 -5.76
C LEU A 61 12.70 13.16 -6.65
N PHE A 62 11.95 12.19 -6.13
CA PHE A 62 10.84 11.58 -6.87
C PHE A 62 9.75 12.59 -7.23
N VAL A 63 9.44 13.53 -6.34
CA VAL A 63 8.45 14.59 -6.57
C VAL A 63 8.92 15.54 -7.68
N GLN A 64 10.20 15.90 -7.70
CA GLN A 64 10.82 16.68 -8.79
C GLN A 64 10.76 15.92 -10.13
N LEU A 65 10.83 14.59 -10.09
CA LEU A 65 10.75 13.71 -11.25
C LEU A 65 9.31 13.35 -11.67
N GLY A 66 8.28 13.99 -11.09
CA GLY A 66 6.89 13.84 -11.53
C GLY A 66 6.03 12.94 -10.65
N VAL A 67 6.52 12.41 -9.52
CA VAL A 67 5.67 11.73 -8.56
C VAL A 67 4.71 12.72 -7.91
N ARG A 68 3.43 12.35 -7.81
CA ARG A 68 2.33 13.17 -7.25
C ARG A 68 1.59 12.47 -6.12
N LYS A 69 1.70 11.15 -6.05
CA LYS A 69 1.06 10.31 -5.02
C LYS A 69 2.11 9.63 -4.18
N VAL A 70 2.02 9.78 -2.86
CA VAL A 70 2.92 9.13 -1.90
C VAL A 70 2.09 8.32 -0.91
N ARG A 71 2.55 7.10 -0.61
CA ARG A 71 1.94 6.28 0.42
C ARG A 71 2.98 5.83 1.43
N LEU A 72 2.80 6.22 2.67
CA LEU A 72 3.54 5.66 3.78
C LEU A 72 2.98 4.28 4.13
N THR A 73 3.87 3.32 4.26
CA THR A 73 3.56 1.92 4.51
C THR A 73 4.73 1.26 5.24
N GLY A 74 4.81 -0.06 5.24
CA GLY A 74 5.90 -0.84 5.83
C GLY A 74 5.38 -2.15 6.35
N GLY A 75 5.91 -2.60 7.48
CA GLY A 75 5.19 -3.49 8.37
C GLY A 75 3.99 -2.74 8.93
N GLU A 76 4.13 -2.03 10.04
CA GLU A 76 3.13 -1.09 10.53
C GLU A 76 3.77 0.31 10.66
N PRO A 77 3.43 1.27 9.78
CA PRO A 77 4.08 2.58 9.76
C PRO A 77 3.85 3.39 11.02
N LEU A 78 2.71 3.20 11.72
CA LEU A 78 2.40 3.94 12.94
C LEU A 78 3.23 3.50 14.15
N LEU A 79 4.05 2.47 14.02
CA LEU A 79 5.05 2.09 15.03
C LEU A 79 6.36 2.86 14.88
N ARG A 80 6.64 3.47 13.72
CA ARG A 80 7.83 4.28 13.56
C ARG A 80 7.68 5.58 14.33
N ARG A 81 8.64 5.83 15.22
CA ARG A 81 8.69 7.09 15.98
C ARG A 81 8.79 8.28 15.02
N GLY A 82 8.01 9.33 15.24
CA GLY A 82 8.03 10.53 14.40
C GLY A 82 7.42 10.35 12.99
N VAL A 83 6.64 9.31 12.73
CA VAL A 83 5.99 9.09 11.42
C VAL A 83 5.08 10.25 11.01
N THR A 84 4.48 10.96 11.97
CA THR A 84 3.66 12.15 11.71
C THR A 84 4.50 13.33 11.23
N ASP A 85 5.72 13.49 11.75
CA ASP A 85 6.66 14.54 11.31
C ASP A 85 7.16 14.24 9.90
N LEU A 86 7.46 12.97 9.61
CA LEU A 86 7.78 12.52 8.25
C LEU A 86 6.62 12.81 7.29
N ALA A 87 5.38 12.50 7.70
CA ALA A 87 4.19 12.80 6.89
C ALA A 87 4.05 14.30 6.63
N ALA A 88 4.23 15.14 7.65
CA ALA A 88 4.20 16.59 7.52
C ALA A 88 5.29 17.12 6.57
N GLY A 89 6.52 16.61 6.68
CA GLY A 89 7.62 16.97 5.76
C GLY A 89 7.30 16.63 4.31
N ILE A 90 6.64 15.50 4.05
CA ILE A 90 6.23 15.12 2.69
C ILE A 90 5.03 15.96 2.23
N ALA A 91 4.03 16.20 3.09
CA ALA A 91 2.85 16.99 2.77
C ALA A 91 3.20 18.47 2.45
N ALA A 92 4.28 18.99 3.04
CA ALA A 92 4.79 20.35 2.76
C ALA A 92 5.30 20.50 1.31
N MET A 93 5.55 19.41 0.58
CA MET A 93 5.96 19.44 -0.82
C MET A 93 4.75 19.81 -1.69
N LYS A 94 4.70 21.01 -2.23
CA LYS A 94 3.55 21.57 -2.98
C LYS A 94 3.03 20.71 -4.14
N LEU A 95 3.88 19.85 -4.69
CA LEU A 95 3.54 18.98 -5.82
C LEU A 95 2.94 17.63 -5.41
N VAL A 96 2.97 17.27 -4.13
CA VAL A 96 2.31 16.05 -3.62
C VAL A 96 0.80 16.33 -3.54
N GLN A 97 0.04 15.62 -4.35
CA GLN A 97 -1.42 15.78 -4.44
C GLN A 97 -2.18 14.78 -3.55
N ASP A 98 -1.57 13.64 -3.25
CA ASP A 98 -2.18 12.56 -2.48
C ASP A 98 -1.13 11.93 -1.56
N LEU A 99 -1.25 12.22 -0.26
CA LEU A 99 -0.48 11.56 0.79
C LEU A 99 -1.38 10.61 1.57
N SER A 100 -1.10 9.32 1.49
CA SER A 100 -1.89 8.28 2.15
C SER A 100 -1.05 7.41 3.07
N VAL A 101 -1.71 6.80 4.05
CA VAL A 101 -1.09 5.82 4.95
C VAL A 101 -1.78 4.47 4.80
N SER A 102 -0.99 3.37 4.71
CA SER A 102 -1.49 2.00 4.88
C SER A 102 -1.15 1.52 6.27
N THR A 103 -2.13 1.12 7.07
CA THR A 103 -1.97 0.72 8.47
C THR A 103 -2.82 -0.51 8.81
N ASN A 104 -2.41 -1.27 9.80
CA ASN A 104 -3.22 -2.33 10.39
C ASN A 104 -4.27 -1.78 11.39
N GLY A 105 -4.21 -0.49 11.72
CA GLY A 105 -5.18 0.21 12.55
C GLY A 105 -5.04 0.01 14.06
N THR A 106 -4.15 -0.85 14.56
CA THR A 106 -4.03 -1.18 16.00
C THR A 106 -3.73 0.02 16.89
N THR A 107 -3.04 1.01 16.35
CA THR A 107 -2.67 2.25 17.06
C THR A 107 -3.31 3.50 16.45
N LEU A 108 -4.20 3.33 15.46
CA LEU A 108 -4.76 4.43 14.67
C LEU A 108 -5.52 5.44 15.52
N ALA A 109 -6.26 5.01 16.56
CA ALA A 109 -6.99 5.91 17.44
C ALA A 109 -6.09 7.02 18.04
N ARG A 110 -4.85 6.68 18.37
CA ARG A 110 -3.89 7.63 18.95
C ARG A 110 -3.23 8.55 17.92
N HIS A 111 -3.22 8.16 16.64
CA HIS A 111 -2.50 8.87 15.58
C HIS A 111 -3.43 9.64 14.62
N ALA A 112 -4.72 9.33 14.60
CA ALA A 112 -5.63 9.83 13.57
C ALA A 112 -5.65 11.37 13.48
N ALA A 113 -5.77 12.07 14.60
CA ALA A 113 -5.77 13.53 14.64
C ALA A 113 -4.43 14.12 14.15
N ALA A 114 -3.29 13.56 14.62
CA ALA A 114 -1.98 14.01 14.21
C ALA A 114 -1.69 13.74 12.72
N LEU A 115 -2.12 12.60 12.18
CA LEU A 115 -2.02 12.29 10.75
C LEU A 115 -2.84 13.28 9.91
N LYS A 116 -4.04 13.62 10.35
CA LYS A 116 -4.88 14.63 9.67
C LYS A 116 -4.20 15.99 9.68
N ALA A 117 -3.69 16.44 10.82
CA ALA A 117 -2.95 17.68 10.96
C ALA A 117 -1.66 17.70 10.13
N ALA A 118 -0.98 16.57 9.98
CA ALA A 118 0.20 16.40 9.15
C ALA A 118 -0.08 16.39 7.63
N GLY A 119 -1.34 16.54 7.21
CA GLY A 119 -1.71 16.62 5.78
C GLY A 119 -1.95 15.26 5.10
N VAL A 120 -2.10 14.18 5.87
CA VAL A 120 -2.54 12.90 5.30
C VAL A 120 -3.96 13.04 4.75
N THR A 121 -4.16 12.67 3.48
CA THR A 121 -5.42 12.89 2.77
C THR A 121 -6.38 11.72 2.85
N ARG A 122 -5.89 10.48 3.05
CA ARG A 122 -6.72 9.27 3.11
C ARG A 122 -5.99 8.10 3.78
N LEU A 123 -6.77 7.11 4.20
CA LEU A 123 -6.26 5.89 4.82
C LEU A 123 -6.57 4.64 3.99
N ASN A 124 -5.68 3.65 4.13
CA ASN A 124 -5.92 2.27 3.75
C ASN A 124 -5.71 1.43 5.01
N VAL A 125 -6.77 0.86 5.54
CA VAL A 125 -6.71 0.08 6.78
C VAL A 125 -6.90 -1.39 6.45
N SER A 126 -5.98 -2.23 6.89
CA SER A 126 -6.07 -3.69 6.72
C SER A 126 -7.06 -4.25 7.72
N LEU A 127 -8.12 -4.89 7.22
CA LEU A 127 -9.14 -5.54 8.02
C LEU A 127 -9.76 -6.68 7.23
N ASP A 128 -9.39 -7.92 7.57
CA ASP A 128 -9.81 -9.11 6.82
C ASP A 128 -11.15 -9.66 7.31
N THR A 129 -11.54 -9.39 8.55
CA THR A 129 -12.76 -9.94 9.15
C THR A 129 -13.27 -9.07 10.29
N LEU A 130 -14.57 -9.13 10.57
CA LEU A 130 -15.22 -8.56 11.76
C LEU A 130 -15.43 -9.61 12.86
N ASP A 131 -15.08 -10.86 12.62
CA ASP A 131 -15.10 -11.90 13.64
C ASP A 131 -13.81 -11.84 14.47
N ARG A 132 -13.96 -11.66 15.79
CA ARG A 132 -12.83 -11.45 16.71
C ARG A 132 -11.91 -12.67 16.81
N GLN A 133 -12.48 -13.87 16.80
CA GLN A 133 -11.69 -15.10 16.91
C GLN A 133 -10.92 -15.36 15.63
N ARG A 134 -11.58 -15.17 14.48
CA ARG A 134 -10.92 -15.25 13.17
C ARG A 134 -9.85 -14.18 13.03
N PHE A 135 -10.10 -12.94 13.44
CA PHE A 135 -9.10 -11.87 13.43
C PHE A 135 -7.85 -12.27 14.22
N ALA A 136 -8.03 -12.76 15.46
CA ALA A 136 -6.91 -13.20 16.29
C ALA A 136 -6.13 -14.36 15.65
N LYS A 137 -6.83 -15.30 14.97
CA LYS A 137 -6.20 -16.42 14.25
C LYS A 137 -5.38 -15.95 13.04
N VAL A 138 -5.91 -15.00 12.25
CA VAL A 138 -5.26 -14.49 11.03
C VAL A 138 -4.08 -13.59 11.39
N CYS A 139 -4.30 -12.64 12.31
CA CYS A 139 -3.33 -11.59 12.63
C CYS A 139 -2.35 -11.97 13.76
N GLY A 140 -2.55 -13.13 14.40
CA GLY A 140 -1.73 -13.61 15.52
C GLY A 140 -1.95 -12.87 16.83
N ARG A 141 -2.97 -11.98 16.92
CA ARG A 141 -3.23 -11.15 18.11
C ARG A 141 -4.72 -10.76 18.20
N ASP A 142 -5.28 -10.82 19.39
CA ASP A 142 -6.64 -10.37 19.66
C ASP A 142 -6.70 -8.85 19.91
N CYS A 143 -6.84 -8.08 18.83
CA CYS A 143 -6.89 -6.62 18.91
C CYS A 143 -7.92 -5.98 17.95
N LEU A 144 -8.89 -6.74 17.44
CA LEU A 144 -9.95 -6.22 16.59
C LEU A 144 -10.66 -4.98 17.19
N PRO A 145 -11.04 -4.93 18.49
CA PRO A 145 -11.67 -3.74 19.04
C PRO A 145 -10.83 -2.47 18.86
N LYS A 146 -9.49 -2.54 19.03
CA LYS A 146 -8.59 -1.39 18.81
C LYS A 146 -8.60 -0.89 17.38
N VAL A 147 -8.71 -1.81 16.41
CA VAL A 147 -8.81 -1.45 14.99
C VAL A 147 -10.12 -0.73 14.68
N LEU A 148 -11.24 -1.25 15.23
CA LEU A 148 -12.55 -0.63 15.08
C LEU A 148 -12.62 0.75 15.73
N ASP A 149 -12.07 0.91 16.95
CA ASP A 149 -11.92 2.20 17.63
C ASP A 149 -11.09 3.18 16.79
N GLY A 150 -9.99 2.69 16.20
CA GLY A 150 -9.15 3.47 15.30
C GLY A 150 -9.89 3.97 14.05
N LEU A 151 -10.74 3.14 13.46
CA LEU A 151 -11.59 3.51 12.32
C LEU A 151 -12.62 4.58 12.70
N GLN A 152 -13.26 4.42 13.86
CA GLN A 152 -14.22 5.41 14.37
C GLN A 152 -13.55 6.75 14.64
N GLU A 153 -12.38 6.75 15.27
CA GLU A 153 -11.64 7.98 15.56
C GLU A 153 -11.17 8.67 14.26
N ALA A 154 -10.63 7.91 13.30
CA ALA A 154 -10.23 8.46 12.00
C ALA A 154 -11.40 9.13 11.28
N ARG A 155 -12.59 8.50 11.32
CA ARG A 155 -13.84 9.09 10.79
C ARG A 155 -14.22 10.35 11.55
N ARG A 156 -14.16 10.32 12.88
CA ARG A 156 -14.52 11.47 13.75
C ARG A 156 -13.67 12.71 13.46
N VAL A 157 -12.37 12.54 13.21
CA VAL A 157 -11.47 13.66 12.87
C VAL A 157 -11.49 14.03 11.39
N GLY A 158 -12.35 13.40 10.58
CA GLY A 158 -12.49 13.69 9.16
C GLY A 158 -11.29 13.22 8.31
N LEU A 159 -10.57 12.18 8.73
CA LEU A 159 -9.50 11.55 7.93
C LEU A 159 -10.11 10.54 6.98
N MET A 160 -10.79 11.04 5.97
CA MET A 160 -11.54 10.31 4.94
C MET A 160 -11.00 10.66 3.54
N PRO A 161 -11.16 9.78 2.52
CA PRO A 161 -11.82 8.47 2.58
C PRO A 161 -10.96 7.39 3.22
N ILE A 162 -11.62 6.41 3.86
CA ILE A 162 -10.99 5.19 4.38
C ILE A 162 -11.29 4.03 3.44
N LYS A 163 -10.24 3.35 2.97
CA LYS A 163 -10.33 2.12 2.19
C LYS A 163 -9.97 0.94 3.09
N LEU A 164 -10.91 0.01 3.32
CA LEU A 164 -10.65 -1.23 4.05
C LEU A 164 -10.08 -2.26 3.09
N ASN A 165 -8.86 -2.70 3.31
CA ASN A 165 -8.20 -3.76 2.56
C ASN A 165 -8.47 -5.10 3.23
N CYS A 166 -9.13 -6.00 2.52
CA CYS A 166 -9.43 -7.36 2.95
C CYS A 166 -8.72 -8.34 2.01
N VAL A 167 -7.70 -9.04 2.52
CA VAL A 167 -7.04 -10.14 1.80
C VAL A 167 -7.93 -11.37 1.89
N VAL A 168 -8.40 -11.86 0.75
CA VAL A 168 -9.34 -12.97 0.69
C VAL A 168 -8.59 -14.30 0.59
N THR A 169 -8.73 -15.12 1.61
CA THR A 169 -8.16 -16.48 1.66
C THR A 169 -9.19 -17.52 1.21
N PRO A 170 -8.77 -18.74 0.79
CA PRO A 170 -9.67 -19.78 0.29
C PRO A 170 -10.78 -20.19 1.27
N ASP A 171 -10.52 -20.12 2.56
CA ASP A 171 -11.44 -20.50 3.63
C ASP A 171 -12.49 -19.42 3.98
N MET A 172 -12.38 -18.23 3.38
CA MET A 172 -13.35 -17.14 3.58
C MET A 172 -14.67 -17.43 2.87
N GLN A 173 -15.77 -17.37 3.60
CA GLN A 173 -17.12 -17.58 3.07
C GLN A 173 -17.71 -16.29 2.49
N GLU A 174 -18.61 -16.40 1.51
CA GLU A 174 -19.30 -15.23 0.92
C GLU A 174 -20.10 -14.43 1.95
N ALA A 175 -20.70 -15.11 2.92
CA ALA A 175 -21.42 -14.46 4.01
C ALA A 175 -20.51 -13.52 4.85
N GLU A 176 -19.23 -13.87 5.01
CA GLU A 176 -18.26 -13.05 5.71
C GLU A 176 -17.91 -11.81 4.91
N LEU A 177 -17.65 -11.96 3.61
CA LEU A 177 -17.39 -10.83 2.72
C LEU A 177 -18.60 -9.90 2.61
N ALA A 178 -19.82 -10.47 2.60
CA ALA A 178 -21.05 -9.69 2.64
C ALA A 178 -21.17 -8.87 3.94
N ARG A 179 -20.83 -9.44 5.11
CA ARG A 179 -20.79 -8.66 6.38
C ARG A 179 -19.75 -7.54 6.34
N MET A 180 -18.58 -7.79 5.77
CA MET A 180 -17.55 -6.77 5.57
C MET A 180 -18.05 -5.61 4.69
N LEU A 181 -18.74 -5.92 3.59
CA LEU A 181 -19.30 -4.90 2.71
C LEU A 181 -20.41 -4.12 3.39
N ALA A 182 -21.35 -4.80 4.08
CA ALA A 182 -22.41 -4.14 4.82
C ALA A 182 -21.87 -3.16 5.89
N TYR A 183 -20.84 -3.59 6.64
CA TYR A 183 -20.15 -2.73 7.61
C TYR A 183 -19.50 -1.51 6.94
N SER A 184 -18.83 -1.73 5.80
CA SER A 184 -18.16 -0.66 5.05
C SER A 184 -19.15 0.38 4.56
N LEU A 185 -20.28 -0.06 3.98
CA LEU A 185 -21.37 0.82 3.51
C LEU A 185 -21.97 1.64 4.67
N ALA A 186 -22.32 0.98 5.77
CA ALA A 186 -22.89 1.65 6.95
C ALA A 186 -21.93 2.67 7.57
N SER A 187 -20.62 2.45 7.43
CA SER A 187 -19.58 3.33 7.98
C SER A 187 -19.11 4.42 7.01
N GLY A 188 -19.55 4.40 5.75
CA GLY A 188 -19.07 5.30 4.70
C GLY A 188 -17.63 4.97 4.25
N PHE A 189 -17.18 3.73 4.41
CA PHE A 189 -15.87 3.23 3.98
C PHE A 189 -15.97 2.53 2.63
N ILE A 190 -14.83 2.29 1.99
CA ILE A 190 -14.72 1.58 0.73
C ILE A 190 -14.08 0.22 1.02
N LEU A 191 -14.79 -0.88 0.81
CA LEU A 191 -14.20 -2.21 0.92
C LEU A 191 -13.36 -2.51 -0.33
N ARG A 192 -12.16 -3.06 -0.14
CA ARG A 192 -11.33 -3.61 -1.23
C ARG A 192 -10.97 -5.05 -0.95
N LEU A 193 -11.47 -5.95 -1.76
CA LEU A 193 -11.09 -7.36 -1.75
C LEU A 193 -9.81 -7.55 -2.56
N ILE A 194 -8.85 -8.26 -2.00
CA ILE A 194 -7.51 -8.41 -2.57
C ILE A 194 -7.15 -9.89 -2.63
N GLU A 195 -6.70 -10.37 -3.79
CA GLU A 195 -6.14 -11.71 -3.93
C GLU A 195 -4.83 -11.86 -3.15
N THR A 196 -4.62 -13.04 -2.58
CA THR A 196 -3.31 -13.41 -2.01
C THR A 196 -2.24 -13.42 -3.09
N MET A 197 -1.03 -12.98 -2.72
CA MET A 197 0.14 -13.00 -3.59
C MET A 197 1.23 -13.87 -2.97
N PRO A 198 1.99 -14.65 -3.75
CA PRO A 198 3.03 -15.56 -3.25
C PRO A 198 4.31 -14.80 -2.86
N MET A 199 4.21 -13.89 -1.88
CA MET A 199 5.30 -13.09 -1.35
C MET A 199 5.96 -13.78 -0.15
N GLY A 200 7.25 -14.06 -0.27
CA GLY A 200 8.01 -14.77 0.77
C GLY A 200 7.43 -16.16 1.09
N SER A 201 8.03 -16.87 2.02
CA SER A 201 7.58 -18.23 2.40
C SER A 201 6.16 -18.28 2.98
N THR A 202 5.67 -17.21 3.57
CA THR A 202 4.31 -17.12 4.12
C THR A 202 3.24 -16.96 3.04
N GLY A 203 3.46 -16.07 2.08
CA GLY A 203 2.51 -15.85 0.98
C GLY A 203 2.43 -17.05 0.03
N GLN A 204 3.54 -17.75 -0.18
CA GLN A 204 3.63 -18.95 -1.03
C GLN A 204 2.78 -20.14 -0.53
N GLN A 205 2.37 -20.13 0.75
CA GLN A 205 1.51 -21.18 1.33
C GLN A 205 0.03 -21.02 0.95
N PHE A 206 -0.36 -19.87 0.39
CA PHE A 206 -1.76 -19.59 0.03
C PHE A 206 -1.99 -19.80 -1.47
N VAL A 207 -3.01 -20.60 -1.77
CA VAL A 207 -3.52 -20.71 -3.15
C VAL A 207 -4.30 -19.43 -3.47
N PRO A 208 -3.98 -18.72 -4.55
CA PRO A 208 -4.74 -17.55 -4.96
C PRO A 208 -6.20 -17.87 -5.22
N VAL A 209 -7.10 -17.01 -4.76
CA VAL A 209 -8.54 -17.12 -5.00
C VAL A 209 -8.90 -16.16 -6.13
N ASP A 210 -9.46 -16.66 -7.23
CA ASP A 210 -9.99 -15.79 -8.29
C ASP A 210 -11.17 -14.95 -7.75
N LEU A 211 -10.90 -13.65 -7.57
CA LEU A 211 -11.89 -12.71 -7.07
C LEU A 211 -12.71 -12.03 -8.17
N SER A 212 -12.42 -12.27 -9.44
CA SER A 212 -13.13 -11.58 -10.53
C SER A 212 -14.63 -11.86 -10.51
N GLN A 213 -15.03 -13.12 -10.51
CA GLN A 213 -16.44 -13.52 -10.41
C GLN A 213 -17.02 -13.35 -9.00
N ARG A 214 -16.21 -13.64 -7.96
CA ARG A 214 -16.65 -13.53 -6.57
C ARG A 214 -16.98 -12.09 -6.19
N GLY A 215 -16.19 -11.14 -6.65
CA GLY A 215 -16.46 -9.71 -6.47
C GLY A 215 -17.73 -9.24 -7.19
N GLU A 216 -17.97 -9.73 -8.41
CA GLU A 216 -19.19 -9.45 -9.18
C GLU A 216 -20.44 -9.96 -8.46
N ARG A 217 -20.46 -11.23 -8.02
CA ARG A 217 -21.60 -11.77 -7.26
C ARG A 217 -21.93 -11.00 -5.98
N ILE A 218 -20.88 -10.54 -5.27
CA ILE A 218 -21.08 -9.74 -4.05
C ILE A 218 -21.63 -8.35 -4.43
N ALA A 219 -21.13 -7.73 -5.48
CA ALA A 219 -21.64 -6.45 -5.96
C ALA A 219 -23.12 -6.56 -6.35
N GLU A 220 -23.49 -7.56 -7.13
CA GLU A 220 -24.88 -7.83 -7.54
C GLU A 220 -25.82 -8.03 -6.35
N ARG A 221 -25.39 -8.82 -5.35
CA ARG A 221 -26.16 -9.04 -4.11
C ARG A 221 -26.51 -7.76 -3.37
N PHE A 222 -25.67 -6.72 -3.47
CA PHE A 222 -25.88 -5.42 -2.82
C PHE A 222 -26.42 -4.36 -3.78
N GLY A 223 -26.81 -4.75 -5.01
CA GLY A 223 -27.32 -3.81 -6.02
C GLY A 223 -26.28 -2.79 -6.48
N LEU A 224 -25.00 -3.12 -6.38
CA LEU A 224 -23.92 -2.22 -6.82
C LEU A 224 -23.71 -2.34 -8.33
N VAL A 225 -23.46 -1.22 -8.98
CA VAL A 225 -23.19 -1.14 -10.42
C VAL A 225 -21.71 -0.86 -10.68
N PRO A 226 -21.14 -1.35 -11.82
CA PRO A 226 -19.75 -1.04 -12.17
C PRO A 226 -19.52 0.47 -12.24
N ALA A 227 -18.45 0.94 -11.61
CA ALA A 227 -18.04 2.33 -11.59
C ALA A 227 -16.87 2.52 -12.57
N LEU A 228 -17.13 3.21 -13.70
CA LEU A 228 -16.20 3.26 -14.83
C LEU A 228 -15.03 4.23 -14.63
N ASP A 229 -15.13 5.23 -13.74
CA ASP A 229 -14.12 6.30 -13.64
C ASP A 229 -13.84 6.76 -12.21
N PHE A 230 -13.37 5.86 -11.36
CA PHE A 230 -12.68 6.31 -10.15
C PHE A 230 -11.18 6.40 -10.40
N GLY A 231 -10.83 7.33 -11.28
CA GLY A 231 -9.53 7.57 -11.90
C GLY A 231 -8.35 7.92 -11.00
N ASP A 232 -8.11 7.17 -9.90
CA ASP A 232 -6.86 7.31 -9.15
C ASP A 232 -5.69 6.48 -9.74
N GLY A 233 -5.91 5.81 -10.91
CA GLY A 233 -4.92 4.95 -11.54
C GLY A 233 -4.53 3.75 -10.68
N GLY A 234 -5.39 3.37 -9.72
CA GLY A 234 -5.17 2.24 -8.83
C GLY A 234 -5.45 0.89 -9.50
N PRO A 235 -5.11 -0.24 -8.84
CA PRO A 235 -5.28 -1.58 -9.39
C PRO A 235 -6.69 -2.15 -9.20
N ALA A 236 -7.58 -1.43 -8.52
CA ALA A 236 -8.90 -1.93 -8.19
C ALA A 236 -9.92 -1.61 -9.28
N ARG A 237 -10.75 -2.59 -9.63
CA ARG A 237 -12.01 -2.37 -10.32
C ARG A 237 -13.05 -2.05 -9.26
N TYR A 238 -13.88 -1.03 -9.50
CA TYR A 238 -14.83 -0.54 -8.51
C TYR A 238 -16.28 -0.75 -8.91
N TRP A 239 -17.14 -0.86 -7.90
CA TRP A 239 -18.59 -0.81 -7.98
C TRP A 239 -19.12 0.26 -7.02
N SER A 240 -20.19 0.92 -7.39
CA SER A 240 -20.85 1.98 -6.60
C SER A 240 -22.31 1.65 -6.32
N ALA A 241 -22.86 2.27 -5.28
CA ALA A 241 -24.28 2.15 -4.89
C ALA A 241 -25.18 3.22 -5.55
N GLY A 242 -24.88 3.64 -6.79
CA GLY A 242 -25.44 4.88 -7.36
C GLY A 242 -24.66 6.06 -6.79
N GLU A 243 -24.75 7.25 -7.34
CA GLU A 243 -23.91 8.39 -6.99
C GLU A 243 -22.38 8.07 -7.02
N ASP A 244 -21.57 9.00 -7.41
CA ASP A 244 -20.15 8.91 -7.76
C ASP A 244 -19.19 8.41 -6.63
N ARG A 245 -19.62 7.50 -5.76
CA ARG A 245 -18.79 6.97 -4.68
C ARG A 245 -18.55 5.47 -4.79
N PRO A 246 -17.28 5.03 -4.88
CA PRO A 246 -16.98 3.62 -4.84
C PRO A 246 -17.36 3.01 -3.49
N ALA A 247 -18.03 1.87 -3.51
CA ALA A 247 -18.42 1.11 -2.34
C ALA A 247 -17.57 -0.16 -2.18
N LEU A 248 -17.35 -0.86 -3.30
CA LEU A 248 -16.57 -2.08 -3.38
C LEU A 248 -15.48 -1.94 -4.44
N GLY A 249 -14.28 -2.39 -4.14
CA GLY A 249 -13.17 -2.54 -5.08
C GLY A 249 -12.65 -3.97 -5.08
N VAL A 250 -12.19 -4.46 -6.21
CA VAL A 250 -11.58 -5.79 -6.33
C VAL A 250 -10.21 -5.66 -6.99
N ILE A 251 -9.18 -6.20 -6.33
CA ILE A 251 -7.79 -6.15 -6.75
C ILE A 251 -7.34 -7.58 -7.05
N THR A 252 -7.07 -7.86 -8.31
CA THR A 252 -6.80 -9.19 -8.86
C THR A 252 -5.39 -9.28 -9.46
N PRO A 253 -4.32 -9.23 -8.64
CA PRO A 253 -2.96 -9.29 -9.15
C PRO A 253 -2.61 -10.61 -9.82
N MET A 254 -3.30 -11.70 -9.46
CA MET A 254 -3.02 -13.05 -9.96
C MET A 254 -3.92 -13.43 -11.12
N SER A 255 -5.25 -13.33 -10.97
CA SER A 255 -6.23 -13.78 -11.97
C SER A 255 -6.41 -12.78 -13.13
N ARG A 256 -6.32 -11.48 -12.88
CA ARG A 256 -6.42 -10.39 -13.86
C ARG A 256 -5.41 -9.30 -13.55
N HIS A 257 -4.13 -9.55 -13.84
CA HIS A 257 -3.07 -8.62 -13.52
C HIS A 257 -3.24 -7.26 -14.24
N PHE A 258 -2.83 -6.20 -13.57
CA PHE A 258 -2.92 -4.81 -14.02
C PHE A 258 -1.54 -4.22 -14.37
N CYS A 259 -0.59 -5.06 -14.80
CA CYS A 259 0.79 -4.65 -15.06
C CYS A 259 0.90 -3.61 -16.18
N ALA A 260 0.06 -3.71 -17.20
CA ALA A 260 0.04 -2.76 -18.33
C ALA A 260 -0.24 -1.30 -17.90
N THR A 261 -0.97 -1.10 -16.79
CA THR A 261 -1.30 0.23 -16.25
C THR A 261 -0.56 0.55 -14.94
N CYS A 262 0.49 -0.21 -14.62
CA CYS A 262 1.21 -0.06 -13.35
C CYS A 262 2.01 1.24 -13.31
N ASN A 263 1.59 2.16 -12.47
CA ASN A 263 2.13 3.51 -12.32
C ASN A 263 3.01 3.71 -11.07
N ARG A 264 3.50 2.62 -10.45
CA ARG A 264 4.08 2.67 -9.09
C ARG A 264 5.41 1.97 -8.96
N VAL A 265 6.20 2.47 -8.00
CA VAL A 265 7.42 1.86 -7.47
C VAL A 265 7.43 1.93 -5.95
N ARG A 266 8.40 1.27 -5.31
CA ARG A 266 8.47 1.13 -3.85
C ARG A 266 9.87 1.48 -3.35
N LEU A 267 9.93 2.34 -2.34
CA LEU A 267 11.15 2.66 -1.60
C LEU A 267 11.07 1.98 -0.23
N THR A 268 12.05 1.18 0.12
CA THR A 268 12.15 0.53 1.41
C THR A 268 12.79 1.43 2.46
N VAL A 269 12.72 1.02 3.71
CA VAL A 269 13.23 1.79 4.86
C VAL A 269 14.74 2.03 4.81
N ASP A 270 15.50 1.15 4.15
CA ASP A 270 16.94 1.30 3.89
C ASP A 270 17.27 2.08 2.61
N GLY A 271 16.25 2.59 1.92
CA GLY A 271 16.40 3.37 0.69
C GLY A 271 16.61 2.54 -0.57
N THR A 272 16.26 1.25 -0.55
CA THR A 272 16.26 0.44 -1.77
C THR A 272 15.00 0.70 -2.57
N LEU A 273 15.15 1.09 -3.84
CA LEU A 273 14.05 1.27 -4.78
C LEU A 273 13.74 -0.03 -5.49
N HIS A 274 12.60 -0.65 -5.21
CA HIS A 274 12.08 -1.79 -5.95
C HIS A 274 11.18 -1.34 -7.10
N LEU A 275 11.47 -1.83 -8.29
CA LEU A 275 10.79 -1.45 -9.53
C LEU A 275 9.46 -2.20 -9.71
N CYS A 276 9.40 -3.44 -9.23
CA CYS A 276 8.21 -4.29 -9.26
C CYS A 276 8.03 -5.02 -7.91
N LEU A 277 6.79 -5.30 -7.51
CA LEU A 277 6.52 -6.10 -6.32
C LEU A 277 6.90 -7.57 -6.52
N GLY A 278 6.66 -8.11 -7.70
CA GLY A 278 6.86 -9.53 -8.02
C GLY A 278 8.13 -9.80 -8.80
N GLN A 279 9.17 -8.96 -8.63
CA GLN A 279 10.52 -9.16 -9.17
C GLN A 279 11.56 -8.56 -8.22
N GLU A 280 12.84 -8.93 -8.37
CA GLU A 280 13.92 -8.51 -7.47
C GLU A 280 14.73 -7.32 -7.99
N ASP A 281 14.39 -6.77 -9.18
CA ASP A 281 15.07 -5.61 -9.75
C ASP A 281 14.96 -4.40 -8.82
N GLN A 282 16.12 -3.80 -8.49
CA GLN A 282 16.22 -2.76 -7.47
C GLN A 282 17.36 -1.78 -7.75
N VAL A 283 17.26 -0.58 -7.13
CA VAL A 283 18.31 0.44 -7.13
C VAL A 283 18.64 0.82 -5.68
N PRO A 284 19.90 0.75 -5.24
CA PRO A 284 20.28 0.99 -3.84
C PRO A 284 20.47 2.48 -3.54
N LEU A 285 19.41 3.30 -3.64
CA LEU A 285 19.47 4.75 -3.46
C LEU A 285 19.97 5.17 -2.09
N GLY A 286 19.58 4.43 -1.02
CA GLY A 286 20.03 4.72 0.34
C GLY A 286 21.54 4.56 0.51
N ARG A 287 22.12 3.53 -0.11
CA ARG A 287 23.59 3.36 -0.14
C ARG A 287 24.26 4.49 -0.90
N MET A 288 23.78 4.79 -2.13
CA MET A 288 24.33 5.88 -2.94
C MET A 288 24.31 7.22 -2.18
N LEU A 289 23.20 7.52 -1.49
CA LEU A 289 23.04 8.73 -0.69
C LEU A 289 24.11 8.81 0.42
N ARG A 290 24.39 7.71 1.11
CA ARG A 290 25.40 7.65 2.19
C ARG A 290 26.83 7.64 1.68
N ASP A 291 27.05 7.11 0.49
CA ASP A 291 28.33 7.18 -0.22
C ASP A 291 28.60 8.59 -0.81
N GLY A 292 27.70 9.57 -0.55
CA GLY A 292 27.88 10.97 -0.91
C GLY A 292 27.39 11.35 -2.32
N ALA A 293 26.55 10.52 -2.96
CA ALA A 293 25.98 10.84 -4.26
C ALA A 293 25.20 12.16 -4.23
N SER A 294 25.39 12.98 -5.27
CA SER A 294 24.63 14.21 -5.45
C SER A 294 23.16 13.93 -5.78
N ASP A 295 22.29 14.95 -5.64
CA ASP A 295 20.89 14.85 -6.06
C ASP A 295 20.75 14.55 -7.55
N ALA A 296 21.67 15.06 -8.37
CA ALA A 296 21.71 14.77 -9.79
C ALA A 296 22.02 13.28 -10.09
N ASP A 297 22.99 12.69 -9.36
CA ASP A 297 23.34 11.26 -9.49
C ASP A 297 22.18 10.38 -9.05
N LEU A 298 21.53 10.70 -7.92
CA LEU A 298 20.36 9.99 -7.42
C LEU A 298 19.19 10.06 -8.40
N MET A 299 18.90 11.24 -8.97
CA MET A 299 17.87 11.40 -10.00
C MET A 299 18.19 10.62 -11.28
N ALA A 300 19.46 10.58 -11.70
CA ALA A 300 19.91 9.77 -12.83
C ALA A 300 19.69 8.27 -12.54
N ALA A 301 20.05 7.78 -11.36
CA ALA A 301 19.84 6.40 -10.96
C ALA A 301 18.34 6.04 -10.89
N ILE A 302 17.49 6.95 -10.39
CA ILE A 302 16.02 6.75 -10.40
C ILE A 302 15.52 6.61 -11.84
N ARG A 303 15.94 7.49 -12.77
CA ARG A 303 15.52 7.43 -14.17
C ARG A 303 15.97 6.12 -14.83
N ALA A 304 17.24 5.72 -14.64
CA ALA A 304 17.77 4.48 -15.17
C ALA A 304 17.00 3.26 -14.61
N GLY A 305 16.71 3.26 -13.30
CA GLY A 305 15.89 2.23 -12.70
C GLY A 305 14.49 2.17 -13.32
N ILE A 306 13.82 3.32 -13.47
CA ILE A 306 12.48 3.34 -14.10
C ILE A 306 12.52 2.84 -15.54
N ALA A 307 13.54 3.18 -16.33
CA ALA A 307 13.70 2.64 -17.69
C ALA A 307 13.87 1.12 -17.69
N ALA A 308 14.49 0.55 -16.65
CA ALA A 308 14.67 -0.89 -16.49
C ALA A 308 13.47 -1.60 -15.80
N LYS A 309 12.38 -0.87 -15.47
CA LYS A 309 11.22 -1.46 -14.82
C LYS A 309 10.62 -2.57 -15.67
N PRO A 310 10.41 -3.80 -15.12
CA PRO A 310 9.88 -4.92 -15.88
C PRO A 310 8.45 -4.68 -16.38
N GLU A 311 8.09 -5.30 -17.50
CA GLU A 311 6.74 -5.22 -18.07
C GLU A 311 5.69 -5.74 -17.10
N ARG A 312 5.95 -6.91 -16.50
CA ARG A 312 5.01 -7.59 -15.60
C ARG A 312 5.75 -8.33 -14.48
N HIS A 313 4.98 -8.69 -13.44
CA HIS A 313 5.47 -9.57 -12.38
C HIS A 313 5.53 -11.04 -12.84
N GLU A 314 6.31 -11.85 -12.14
CA GLU A 314 6.52 -13.27 -12.42
C GLU A 314 5.83 -14.20 -11.41
N PHE A 315 4.86 -13.73 -10.64
CA PHE A 315 4.19 -14.54 -9.62
C PHE A 315 3.54 -15.84 -10.15
N GLY A 316 3.06 -15.83 -11.41
CA GLY A 316 2.46 -17.01 -12.03
C GLY A 316 3.47 -17.98 -12.61
N THR A 317 4.63 -17.50 -13.06
CA THR A 317 5.66 -18.31 -13.75
C THR A 317 6.82 -18.71 -12.84
N ALA A 318 7.15 -17.88 -11.85
CA ALA A 318 8.23 -18.11 -10.90
C ALA A 318 7.82 -17.66 -9.47
N PRO A 319 6.83 -18.31 -8.84
CA PRO A 319 6.25 -17.86 -7.56
C PRO A 319 7.26 -17.88 -6.40
N THR A 320 8.32 -18.67 -6.49
CA THR A 320 9.35 -18.77 -5.46
C THR A 320 10.51 -17.78 -5.62
N LYS A 321 10.56 -17.03 -6.73
CA LYS A 321 11.62 -16.07 -7.01
C LYS A 321 11.65 -14.91 -6.02
N VAL A 322 10.48 -14.47 -5.55
CA VAL A 322 10.37 -13.36 -4.60
C VAL A 322 10.48 -13.89 -3.17
N VAL A 323 11.64 -13.71 -2.55
CA VAL A 323 11.94 -14.23 -1.19
C VAL A 323 11.59 -13.23 -0.08
N ARG A 324 11.49 -11.94 -0.40
CA ARG A 324 11.17 -10.90 0.58
C ARG A 324 9.72 -10.97 1.04
N PHE A 325 9.51 -10.62 2.29
CA PHE A 325 8.17 -10.54 2.87
C PHE A 325 7.47 -9.24 2.50
N MET A 326 6.13 -9.27 2.51
CA MET A 326 5.30 -8.10 2.23
C MET A 326 5.60 -6.92 3.17
N SER A 327 5.96 -7.17 4.42
CA SER A 327 6.30 -6.16 5.42
C SER A 327 7.54 -5.32 5.07
N GLN A 328 8.45 -5.84 4.27
CA GLN A 328 9.68 -5.12 3.88
C GLN A 328 9.40 -4.03 2.83
N THR A 329 8.48 -4.30 1.91
CA THR A 329 8.15 -3.39 0.80
C THR A 329 6.80 -2.69 0.94
N GLY A 330 6.06 -3.05 1.97
CA GLY A 330 4.73 -2.55 2.28
C GLY A 330 3.63 -3.13 1.39
N GLY A 331 2.58 -3.56 2.01
CA GLY A 331 1.36 -4.08 1.39
C GLY A 331 0.41 -3.01 0.86
#